data_67200f7566cc9f218f41d32f086d115e
#
_entry.id   67200f7566cc9f218f41d32f086d115e
#
_cell.length_a   1.000
_cell.length_b   1.000
_cell.length_c   1.000
_cell.angle_alpha   90.00
_cell.angle_beta   90.00
_cell.angle_gamma   90.00
#
_symmetry.space_group_name_H-M   'P 1'
#
loop_
_entity.id
_entity.type
_entity.pdbx_description
1 polymer ?
#
loop_
_entity_poly.entity_id
_entity_poly.type
_entity_poly.pdbx_seq_one_letter_code
_entity_poly.pdbx_strand_id
1 'polypeptide(L)'
;MICFVDYRTTDEECNNLHNLGLKIIKIPKAPALYDAINGHVDIQINILDEKNRLILINKDMPQEFKEQLKENNVNYIESTNTLGSKYPENIFLNALNSKDYFIHNLKYSDSAFKKYITDKKIINVKQGYTKCSILPLRENVLITNDPGIHKTLSSDDFDVLLLPYGD
;
A
#
# COMPACT_ATOMS: atom_id res chain seq x y z
N MET A 1 8.12 16.03 -3.08
CA MET A 1 7.34 14.84 -2.66
C MET A 1 8.09 13.59 -3.13
N ILE A 2 8.05 12.47 -2.38
CA ILE A 2 8.65 11.19 -2.79
C ILE A 2 7.55 10.32 -3.39
N CYS A 3 7.86 9.61 -4.48
CA CYS A 3 7.01 8.63 -5.11
C CYS A 3 7.74 7.28 -5.16
N PHE A 4 7.16 6.26 -4.57
CA PHE A 4 7.65 4.89 -4.67
C PHE A 4 7.04 4.25 -5.91
N VAL A 5 7.88 3.61 -6.72
CA VAL A 5 7.45 2.95 -7.96
C VAL A 5 8.00 1.54 -8.04
N ASP A 6 7.37 0.71 -8.86
CA ASP A 6 7.86 -0.63 -9.19
C ASP A 6 9.26 -0.56 -9.81
N TYR A 7 10.14 -1.52 -9.53
CA TYR A 7 11.49 -1.57 -10.14
C TYR A 7 11.44 -1.64 -11.67
N ARG A 8 10.34 -2.11 -12.24
CA ARG A 8 10.09 -2.21 -13.68
C ARG A 8 9.68 -0.90 -14.35
N THR A 9 9.33 0.13 -13.55
CA THR A 9 8.97 1.45 -14.09
C THR A 9 10.07 1.94 -15.01
N THR A 10 9.72 2.27 -16.24
CA THR A 10 10.67 2.67 -17.28
C THR A 10 11.31 4.03 -16.99
N ASP A 11 12.42 4.31 -17.63
CA ASP A 11 13.09 5.62 -17.49
C ASP A 11 12.22 6.76 -18.03
N GLU A 12 11.42 6.52 -19.06
CA GLU A 12 10.46 7.49 -19.59
C GLU A 12 9.39 7.85 -18.55
N GLU A 13 8.79 6.84 -17.92
CA GLU A 13 7.81 7.05 -16.84
C GLU A 13 8.43 7.78 -15.65
N CYS A 14 9.64 7.39 -15.25
CA CYS A 14 10.37 8.07 -14.18
C CYS A 14 10.65 9.54 -14.53
N ASN A 15 11.05 9.84 -15.77
CA ASN A 15 11.28 11.19 -16.23
C ASN A 15 9.99 12.02 -16.24
N ASN A 16 8.88 11.44 -16.66
CA ASN A 16 7.58 12.11 -16.61
C ASN A 16 7.16 12.46 -15.18
N LEU A 17 7.35 11.54 -14.23
CA LEU A 17 7.11 11.80 -12.81
C LEU A 17 8.08 12.85 -12.26
N HIS A 18 9.34 12.84 -12.69
CA HIS A 18 10.35 13.84 -12.32
C HIS A 18 9.97 15.24 -12.77
N ASN A 19 9.41 15.36 -13.99
CA ASN A 19 8.92 16.63 -14.55
C ASN A 19 7.74 17.20 -13.75
N LEU A 20 7.02 16.35 -13.01
CA LEU A 20 5.99 16.76 -12.05
C LEU A 20 6.56 17.15 -10.66
N GLY A 21 7.87 17.21 -10.51
CA GLY A 21 8.55 17.57 -9.26
C GLY A 21 8.62 16.44 -8.23
N LEU A 22 8.41 15.19 -8.66
CA LEU A 22 8.48 14.03 -7.77
C LEU A 22 9.90 13.47 -7.71
N LYS A 23 10.36 13.12 -6.51
CA LYS A 23 11.57 12.33 -6.32
C LYS A 23 11.20 10.85 -6.34
N ILE A 24 11.77 10.09 -7.27
CA ILE A 24 11.42 8.69 -7.50
C ILE A 24 12.34 7.78 -6.68
N ILE A 25 11.74 6.80 -6.01
CA ILE A 25 12.44 5.68 -5.37
C ILE A 25 11.83 4.39 -5.93
N LYS A 26 12.61 3.63 -6.68
CA LYS A 26 12.21 2.31 -7.17
C LYS A 26 12.32 1.30 -6.01
N ILE A 27 11.23 0.57 -5.75
CA ILE A 27 11.30 -0.54 -4.79
C ILE A 27 12.01 -1.74 -5.42
N PRO A 28 12.73 -2.55 -4.64
CA PRO A 28 13.38 -3.75 -5.16
C PRO A 28 12.35 -4.84 -5.51
N LYS A 29 12.77 -5.76 -6.37
CA LYS A 29 12.04 -7.02 -6.60
C LYS A 29 11.96 -7.81 -5.28
N ALA A 30 10.76 -8.29 -4.93
CA ALA A 30 10.57 -9.19 -3.79
C ALA A 30 10.74 -10.65 -4.27
N PRO A 31 11.83 -11.36 -3.92
CA PRO A 31 12.12 -12.69 -4.46
C PRO A 31 11.09 -13.77 -4.05
N ALA A 32 10.39 -13.56 -2.93
CA ALA A 32 9.36 -14.47 -2.46
C ALA A 32 8.07 -14.43 -3.28
N LEU A 33 7.85 -13.37 -4.07
CA LEU A 33 6.63 -13.17 -4.84
C LEU A 33 6.81 -13.63 -6.29
N TYR A 34 5.72 -14.07 -6.93
CA TYR A 34 5.75 -14.40 -8.36
C TYR A 34 5.84 -13.13 -9.23
N ASP A 35 6.30 -13.28 -10.47
CA ASP A 35 6.74 -12.16 -11.32
C ASP A 35 5.67 -11.08 -11.56
N ALA A 36 4.38 -11.44 -11.62
CA ALA A 36 3.32 -10.46 -11.84
C ALA A 36 3.21 -9.43 -10.71
N ILE A 37 3.51 -9.80 -9.46
CA ILE A 37 3.31 -8.94 -8.28
C ILE A 37 4.57 -8.59 -7.51
N ASN A 38 5.74 -9.11 -7.90
CA ASN A 38 6.98 -8.95 -7.11
C ASN A 38 7.56 -7.54 -7.07
N GLY A 39 7.05 -6.63 -7.90
CA GLY A 39 7.37 -5.22 -7.91
C GLY A 39 6.25 -4.31 -7.40
N HIS A 40 5.12 -4.87 -6.93
CA HIS A 40 4.00 -4.07 -6.46
C HIS A 40 4.36 -3.34 -5.16
N VAL A 41 4.32 -2.02 -5.21
CA VAL A 41 4.62 -1.14 -4.07
C VAL A 41 3.69 -1.44 -2.90
N ASP A 42 2.39 -1.56 -3.17
CA ASP A 42 1.33 -1.76 -2.17
C ASP A 42 1.43 -3.07 -1.39
N ILE A 43 2.18 -4.04 -1.91
CA ILE A 43 2.43 -5.32 -1.22
C ILE A 43 3.63 -5.20 -0.27
N GLN A 44 4.58 -4.33 -0.61
CA GLN A 44 5.86 -4.26 0.08
C GLN A 44 6.00 -3.07 1.03
N ILE A 45 5.19 -2.01 0.81
CA ILE A 45 5.25 -0.76 1.58
C ILE A 45 3.85 -0.26 1.91
N ASN A 46 3.70 0.31 3.11
CA ASN A 46 2.50 1.07 3.49
C ASN A 46 2.90 2.38 4.19
N ILE A 47 2.24 3.48 3.84
CA ILE A 47 2.50 4.78 4.48
C ILE A 47 1.77 4.81 5.81
N LEU A 48 2.49 5.05 6.90
CA LEU A 48 1.94 5.14 8.25
C LEU A 48 1.66 6.59 8.67
N ASP A 49 2.56 7.49 8.33
CA ASP A 49 2.49 8.91 8.70
C ASP A 49 3.22 9.74 7.64
N GLU A 50 2.46 10.44 6.82
CA GLU A 50 3.02 11.30 5.75
C GLU A 50 3.81 12.48 6.32
N LYS A 51 3.35 13.10 7.42
CA LYS A 51 3.98 14.26 8.04
C LYS A 51 5.37 13.93 8.56
N ASN A 52 5.52 12.76 9.17
CA ASN A 52 6.78 12.28 9.71
C ASN A 52 7.57 11.43 8.70
N ARG A 53 7.07 11.30 7.46
CA ARG A 53 7.64 10.44 6.40
C ARG A 53 7.92 9.03 6.90
N LEU A 54 6.99 8.49 7.67
CA LEU A 54 7.11 7.16 8.25
C LEU A 54 6.34 6.14 7.41
N ILE A 55 7.03 5.07 7.04
CA ILE A 55 6.47 3.96 6.28
C ILE A 55 6.68 2.63 7.01
N LEU A 56 5.79 1.69 6.76
CA LEU A 56 5.95 0.28 7.10
C LEU A 56 6.47 -0.43 5.86
N ILE A 57 7.58 -1.13 5.98
CA ILE A 57 8.19 -1.89 4.88
C ILE A 57 8.21 -3.38 5.21
N ASN A 58 8.22 -4.20 4.16
CA ASN A 58 8.52 -5.63 4.35
C ASN A 58 9.90 -5.79 4.99
N LYS A 59 10.00 -6.58 6.06
CA LYS A 59 11.25 -6.76 6.82
C LYS A 59 12.37 -7.38 6.01
N ASP A 60 12.02 -8.16 4.98
CA ASP A 60 12.99 -8.85 4.10
C ASP A 60 13.51 -7.97 2.97
N MET A 61 13.22 -6.66 3.00
CA MET A 61 13.80 -5.71 2.04
C MET A 61 15.32 -5.64 2.16
N PRO A 62 16.04 -5.56 1.01
CA PRO A 62 17.49 -5.46 0.99
C PRO A 62 18.01 -4.29 1.82
N GLN A 63 19.21 -4.45 2.37
CA GLN A 63 19.85 -3.43 3.19
C GLN A 63 20.13 -2.14 2.39
N GLU A 64 20.50 -2.28 1.13
CA GLU A 64 20.74 -1.15 0.21
C GLU A 64 19.48 -0.28 0.05
N PHE A 65 18.30 -0.88 0.01
CA PHE A 65 17.05 -0.13 -0.05
C PHE A 65 16.76 0.61 1.27
N LYS A 66 17.05 -0.03 2.40
CA LYS A 66 16.91 0.59 3.73
C LYS A 66 17.86 1.79 3.91
N GLU A 67 19.06 1.71 3.35
CA GLU A 67 20.01 2.82 3.30
C GLU A 67 19.51 3.94 2.39
N GLN A 68 19.00 3.62 1.20
CA GLN A 68 18.38 4.58 0.31
C GLN A 68 17.22 5.34 0.96
N LEU A 69 16.39 4.68 1.77
CA LEU A 69 15.34 5.34 2.53
C LEU A 69 15.91 6.39 3.50
N LYS A 70 16.96 6.05 4.26
CA LYS A 70 17.63 6.94 5.21
C LYS A 70 18.25 8.16 4.50
N GLU A 71 18.95 7.95 3.41
CA GLU A 71 19.53 9.03 2.57
C GLU A 71 18.47 10.01 2.07
N ASN A 72 17.25 9.53 1.89
CA ASN A 72 16.11 10.34 1.46
C ASN A 72 15.28 10.91 2.62
N ASN A 73 15.75 10.78 3.86
CA ASN A 73 15.02 11.18 5.08
C ASN A 73 13.64 10.54 5.17
N VAL A 74 13.53 9.27 4.83
CA VAL A 74 12.33 8.45 5.02
C VAL A 74 12.56 7.56 6.22
N ASN A 75 11.74 7.72 7.23
CA ASN A 75 11.71 6.86 8.40
C ASN A 75 10.94 5.57 8.06
N TYR A 76 11.37 4.45 8.61
CA TYR A 76 10.67 3.21 8.40
C TYR A 76 10.63 2.34 9.66
N ILE A 77 9.62 1.50 9.73
CA ILE A 77 9.57 0.32 10.59
C ILE A 77 9.40 -0.92 9.70
N GLU A 78 9.80 -2.05 10.24
CA GLU A 78 9.71 -3.32 9.54
C GLU A 78 8.44 -4.07 9.92
N SER A 79 7.89 -4.85 8.97
CA SER A 79 6.78 -5.75 9.24
C SER A 79 7.17 -6.84 10.24
N THR A 80 6.19 -7.34 10.97
CA THR A 80 6.37 -8.52 11.84
C THR A 80 6.42 -9.80 11.03
N ASN A 81 5.62 -9.86 9.97
CA ASN A 81 5.52 -11.03 9.10
C ASN A 81 6.49 -10.94 7.93
N THR A 82 6.94 -12.10 7.45
CA THR A 82 7.68 -12.28 6.20
C THR A 82 6.72 -12.46 5.05
N LEU A 83 6.98 -11.82 3.90
CA LEU A 83 6.20 -12.06 2.68
C LEU A 83 6.38 -13.50 2.20
N GLY A 84 5.27 -14.16 1.93
CA GLY A 84 5.25 -15.48 1.32
C GLY A 84 4.76 -15.43 -0.13
N SER A 85 4.96 -16.53 -0.86
CA SER A 85 4.61 -16.63 -2.27
C SER A 85 3.11 -16.78 -2.54
N LYS A 86 2.34 -17.16 -1.54
CA LYS A 86 0.91 -17.50 -1.66
C LYS A 86 0.05 -16.64 -0.78
N TYR A 87 -1.19 -16.43 -1.22
CA TYR A 87 -2.24 -15.85 -0.37
C TYR A 87 -2.49 -16.75 0.85
N PRO A 88 -2.62 -16.20 2.06
CA PRO A 88 -2.64 -14.77 2.41
C PRO A 88 -1.28 -14.16 2.81
N GLU A 89 -0.17 -14.87 2.62
CA GLU A 89 1.14 -14.44 3.09
C GLU A 89 1.72 -13.22 2.34
N ASN A 90 1.09 -12.86 1.24
CA ASN A 90 1.52 -11.75 0.37
C ASN A 90 0.65 -10.49 0.48
N ILE A 91 -0.25 -10.40 1.48
CA ILE A 91 -1.17 -9.26 1.61
C ILE A 91 -1.05 -8.47 2.91
N PHE A 92 -0.14 -8.84 3.81
CA PHE A 92 -0.06 -8.27 5.17
C PHE A 92 0.03 -6.75 5.22
N LEU A 93 0.63 -6.11 4.22
CA LEU A 93 0.81 -4.67 4.12
C LEU A 93 -0.18 -4.01 3.16
N ASN A 94 -0.98 -4.77 2.42
CA ASN A 94 -1.88 -4.26 1.38
C ASN A 94 -3.17 -3.62 1.93
N ALA A 95 -3.02 -2.77 2.94
CA ALA A 95 -4.09 -2.02 3.56
C ALA A 95 -4.25 -0.63 2.93
N LEU A 96 -5.48 -0.16 2.76
CA LEU A 96 -5.71 1.26 2.55
C LEU A 96 -5.68 1.98 3.89
N ASN A 97 -4.60 2.71 4.12
CA ASN A 97 -4.34 3.46 5.33
C ASN A 97 -4.38 4.96 5.02
N SER A 98 -5.40 5.66 5.45
CA SER A 98 -5.55 7.11 5.30
C SER A 98 -5.36 7.81 6.64
N LYS A 99 -5.59 9.12 6.66
CA LYS A 99 -5.56 9.90 7.89
C LYS A 99 -6.64 9.43 8.88
N ASP A 100 -7.86 9.19 8.40
CA ASP A 100 -9.04 9.03 9.26
C ASP A 100 -9.56 7.59 9.29
N TYR A 101 -9.12 6.72 8.39
CA TYR A 101 -9.58 5.34 8.33
C TYR A 101 -8.48 4.35 7.92
N PHE A 102 -8.68 3.11 8.32
CA PHE A 102 -7.87 1.95 7.95
C PHE A 102 -8.79 0.85 7.43
N ILE A 103 -8.63 0.48 6.17
CA ILE A 103 -9.45 -0.55 5.51
C ILE A 103 -8.55 -1.72 5.13
N HIS A 104 -8.86 -2.90 5.63
CA HIS A 104 -8.13 -4.12 5.27
C HIS A 104 -8.90 -5.37 5.67
N ASN A 105 -8.43 -6.53 5.20
CA ASN A 105 -8.79 -7.81 5.79
C ASN A 105 -8.04 -7.96 7.13
N LEU A 106 -8.71 -7.58 8.22
CA LEU A 106 -8.07 -7.47 9.55
C LEU A 106 -7.47 -8.77 10.06
N LYS A 107 -7.98 -9.92 9.58
CA LYS A 107 -7.44 -11.23 9.93
C LYS A 107 -5.97 -11.39 9.50
N TYR A 108 -5.59 -10.71 8.43
CA TYR A 108 -4.28 -10.85 7.79
C TYR A 108 -3.43 -9.59 7.86
N SER A 109 -3.91 -8.53 8.52
CA SER A 109 -3.13 -7.29 8.70
C SER A 109 -1.90 -7.55 9.56
N ASP A 110 -0.75 -6.98 9.17
CA ASP A 110 0.45 -7.04 9.99
C ASP A 110 0.24 -6.36 11.34
N SER A 111 0.78 -6.97 12.40
CA SER A 111 0.60 -6.42 13.76
C SER A 111 1.33 -5.09 13.98
N ALA A 112 2.30 -4.76 13.14
CA ALA A 112 2.98 -3.46 13.18
C ALA A 112 2.05 -2.26 12.95
N PHE A 113 0.90 -2.45 12.29
CA PHE A 113 -0.10 -1.38 12.12
C PHE A 113 -0.74 -0.94 13.44
N LYS A 114 -0.88 -1.83 14.42
CA LYS A 114 -1.75 -1.63 15.60
C LYS A 114 -1.58 -0.27 16.27
N LYS A 115 -0.35 0.17 16.51
CA LYS A 115 -0.09 1.45 17.20
C LYS A 115 -0.26 2.70 16.33
N TYR A 116 -0.46 2.53 15.02
CA TYR A 116 -0.60 3.65 14.06
C TYR A 116 -2.03 3.82 13.54
N ILE A 117 -2.95 2.97 13.99
CA ILE A 117 -4.35 2.99 13.56
C ILE A 117 -5.33 3.18 14.72
N THR A 118 -4.86 3.46 15.94
CA THR A 118 -5.68 3.56 17.15
C THR A 118 -6.76 4.65 17.08
N ASP A 119 -6.42 5.75 16.41
CA ASP A 119 -7.30 6.91 16.30
C ASP A 119 -8.08 6.95 14.98
N LYS A 120 -8.05 5.83 14.21
CA LYS A 120 -8.70 5.73 12.92
C LYS A 120 -9.96 4.89 12.97
N LYS A 121 -10.91 5.17 12.08
CA LYS A 121 -12.03 4.27 11.82
C LYS A 121 -11.49 3.00 11.16
N ILE A 122 -11.66 1.86 11.83
CA ILE A 122 -11.15 0.56 11.35
C ILE A 122 -12.28 -0.17 10.65
N ILE A 123 -12.08 -0.53 9.38
CA ILE A 123 -13.08 -1.18 8.54
C ILE A 123 -12.53 -2.50 8.04
N ASN A 124 -13.26 -3.58 8.35
CA ASN A 124 -12.91 -4.92 7.90
C ASN A 124 -13.57 -5.26 6.58
N VAL A 125 -12.77 -5.66 5.60
CA VAL A 125 -13.23 -6.19 4.31
C VAL A 125 -12.73 -7.62 4.10
N LYS A 126 -13.37 -8.36 3.19
CA LYS A 126 -12.93 -9.73 2.86
C LYS A 126 -11.76 -9.75 1.87
N GLN A 127 -11.63 -8.69 1.05
CA GLN A 127 -10.57 -8.56 0.06
C GLN A 127 -9.21 -8.37 0.74
N GLY A 128 -8.24 -9.23 0.40
CA GLY A 128 -6.90 -9.14 0.96
C GLY A 128 -6.01 -8.13 0.23
N TYR A 129 -6.15 -8.01 -1.08
CA TYR A 129 -5.49 -6.96 -1.87
C TYR A 129 -6.27 -5.66 -1.83
N THR A 130 -6.49 -5.15 -0.62
CA THR A 130 -7.40 -4.03 -0.36
C THR A 130 -6.91 -2.74 -1.02
N LYS A 131 -5.65 -2.38 -0.82
CA LYS A 131 -5.06 -1.17 -1.39
C LYS A 131 -5.03 -1.21 -2.91
N CYS A 132 -4.74 -2.36 -3.51
CA CYS A 132 -4.76 -2.57 -4.95
C CYS A 132 -6.19 -2.49 -5.55
N SER A 133 -7.22 -2.69 -4.73
CA SER A 133 -8.63 -2.73 -5.17
C SER A 133 -9.39 -1.43 -4.89
N ILE A 134 -8.75 -0.42 -4.30
CA ILE A 134 -9.38 0.86 -3.96
C ILE A 134 -8.52 2.02 -4.44
N LEU A 135 -9.13 2.93 -5.18
CA LEU A 135 -8.54 4.22 -5.51
C LEU A 135 -9.22 5.32 -4.66
N PRO A 136 -8.54 5.91 -3.68
CA PRO A 136 -9.07 7.05 -2.96
C PRO A 136 -8.94 8.32 -3.80
N LEU A 137 -10.05 9.07 -3.95
CA LEU A 137 -10.09 10.37 -4.63
C LEU A 137 -10.07 11.53 -3.62
N ARG A 138 -10.77 11.34 -2.50
CA ARG A 138 -10.88 12.29 -1.39
C ARG A 138 -11.06 11.49 -0.09
N GLU A 139 -11.21 12.19 1.04
CA GLU A 139 -11.32 11.54 2.36
C GLU A 139 -12.38 10.43 2.43
N ASN A 140 -13.56 10.63 1.83
CA ASN A 140 -14.66 9.68 1.86
C ASN A 140 -15.16 9.26 0.46
N VAL A 141 -14.47 9.65 -0.61
CA VAL A 141 -14.84 9.33 -2.00
C VAL A 141 -13.84 8.33 -2.58
N LEU A 142 -14.33 7.15 -2.91
CA LEU A 142 -13.50 6.01 -3.30
C LEU A 142 -14.00 5.41 -4.62
N ILE A 143 -13.10 4.80 -5.37
CA ILE A 143 -13.44 3.96 -6.53
C ILE A 143 -12.94 2.54 -6.25
N THR A 144 -13.76 1.55 -6.55
CA THR A 144 -13.37 0.14 -6.46
C THR A 144 -13.98 -0.66 -7.60
N ASN A 145 -13.35 -1.78 -7.97
CA ASN A 145 -13.94 -2.80 -8.84
C ASN A 145 -14.37 -4.05 -8.06
N ASP A 146 -14.22 -4.04 -6.72
CA ASP A 146 -14.61 -5.16 -5.86
C ASP A 146 -16.02 -4.92 -5.28
N PRO A 147 -17.04 -5.75 -5.64
CA PRO A 147 -18.39 -5.59 -5.14
C PRO A 147 -18.52 -5.77 -3.61
N GLY A 148 -17.64 -6.58 -3.00
CA GLY A 148 -17.61 -6.79 -1.55
C GLY A 148 -17.13 -5.56 -0.80
N ILE A 149 -16.08 -4.91 -1.30
CA ILE A 149 -15.59 -3.62 -0.82
C ILE A 149 -16.67 -2.55 -0.98
N HIS A 150 -17.22 -2.41 -2.20
CA HIS A 150 -18.31 -1.45 -2.47
C HIS A 150 -19.45 -1.60 -1.48
N LYS A 151 -19.99 -2.82 -1.30
CA LYS A 151 -21.08 -3.09 -0.37
C LYS A 151 -20.74 -2.69 1.06
N THR A 152 -19.53 -3.01 1.52
CA THR A 152 -19.10 -2.71 2.89
C THR A 152 -18.97 -1.21 3.11
N LEU A 153 -18.31 -0.51 2.21
CA LEU A 153 -18.02 0.92 2.37
C LEU A 153 -19.25 1.80 2.14
N SER A 154 -20.12 1.46 1.18
CA SER A 154 -21.37 2.21 0.96
C SER A 154 -22.35 2.14 2.14
N SER A 155 -22.24 1.12 3.01
CA SER A 155 -22.99 1.05 4.26
C SER A 155 -22.33 1.82 5.41
N ASP A 156 -21.15 2.43 5.19
CA ASP A 156 -20.29 3.00 6.22
C ASP A 156 -19.93 4.48 5.91
N ASP A 157 -20.86 5.22 5.31
CA ASP A 157 -20.77 6.67 5.00
C ASP A 157 -19.69 7.06 3.96
N PHE A 158 -19.27 6.12 3.12
CA PHE A 158 -18.41 6.41 1.98
C PHE A 158 -19.24 6.58 0.70
N ASP A 159 -18.84 7.55 -0.13
CA ASP A 159 -19.29 7.67 -1.51
C ASP A 159 -18.38 6.79 -2.39
N VAL A 160 -18.92 5.66 -2.86
CA VAL A 160 -18.12 4.65 -3.53
C VAL A 160 -18.64 4.38 -4.94
N LEU A 161 -17.82 4.68 -5.93
CA LEU A 161 -18.08 4.30 -7.32
C LEU A 161 -17.62 2.85 -7.55
N LEU A 162 -18.55 1.98 -7.91
CA LEU A 162 -18.24 0.63 -8.36
C LEU A 162 -17.98 0.64 -9.88
N LEU A 163 -16.78 0.29 -10.29
CA LEU A 163 -16.46 0.07 -11.71
C LEU A 163 -16.87 -1.36 -12.12
N PRO A 164 -17.42 -1.54 -13.33
CA PRO A 164 -17.60 -2.87 -13.88
C PRO A 164 -16.25 -3.53 -14.09
N TYR A 165 -16.22 -4.85 -14.02
CA TYR A 165 -15.04 -5.58 -14.51
C TYR A 165 -14.85 -5.23 -15.99
N GLY A 166 -13.64 -4.79 -16.36
CA GLY A 166 -13.31 -4.59 -17.77
C GLY A 166 -13.33 -5.94 -18.50
N ASP A 167 -13.79 -5.89 -19.76
CA ASP A 167 -13.71 -7.01 -20.69
C ASP A 167 -12.26 -7.31 -21.09
#